data_d880cba8f113e9baded491c07b952df4
#
_entry.id   d880cba8f113e9baded491c07b952df4
#
_cell.length_a   1.000
_cell.length_b   1.000
_cell.length_c   1.000
_cell.angle_alpha   90.00
_cell.angle_beta   90.00
_cell.angle_gamma   90.00
#
_symmetry.space_group_name_H-M   'P 1'
#
loop_
_entity.id
_entity.type
_entity.pdbx_description
1 polymer ?
#
loop_
_entity_poly.entity_id
_entity_poly.type
_entity_poly.pdbx_seq_one_letter_code
_entity_poly.pdbx_strand_id
1 'polypeptide(L)'
;GSCCFQSGCTDPNAYNYDPSACYNDGSCITPIFGCMNTSAMNFDSTATIDDGSCIFLADKIDLFFSEYGEGNSNNKYIEIYNSTSNPVNLSSYALTRVSNAPTTVGVYEYWVDFDSAAVISANDVYIVAHSSADSSILAQSDMTYSSLSNGDDGFALVYGGKPSSPVLPGNEYIILDFLGDFNGDPGSGWDVA
;
A
#
# COMPACT_ATOMS: atom_id res chain seq x y z
N GLY A 1 14.67 25.55 -52.81
CA GLY A 1 14.50 25.16 -51.41
C GLY A 1 13.04 25.27 -51.04
N SER A 2 12.42 24.19 -50.61
CA SER A 2 11.07 24.19 -50.07
C SER A 2 11.07 24.96 -48.75
N CYS A 3 10.29 26.04 -48.66
CA CYS A 3 10.10 26.72 -47.38
C CYS A 3 9.21 25.85 -46.50
N CYS A 4 9.70 25.42 -45.37
CA CYS A 4 8.90 24.71 -44.39
C CYS A 4 8.12 25.71 -43.53
N PHE A 5 6.81 25.53 -43.42
CA PHE A 5 5.90 26.41 -42.69
C PHE A 5 5.15 25.68 -41.56
N GLN A 6 5.52 24.43 -41.32
CA GLN A 6 4.84 23.63 -40.29
C GLN A 6 5.36 23.97 -38.89
N SER A 7 4.44 24.41 -38.03
CA SER A 7 4.70 24.60 -36.60
C SER A 7 4.31 23.36 -35.81
N GLY A 8 4.97 23.13 -34.70
CA GLY A 8 4.71 22.01 -33.80
C GLY A 8 5.82 21.85 -32.77
N CYS A 9 5.75 20.80 -31.97
CA CYS A 9 6.81 20.50 -31.02
C CYS A 9 8.03 19.93 -31.72
N THR A 10 9.20 20.60 -31.60
CA THR A 10 10.47 20.15 -32.16
C THR A 10 11.39 19.45 -31.17
N ASP A 11 10.97 19.27 -29.91
CA ASP A 11 11.73 18.54 -28.92
C ASP A 11 11.54 17.02 -29.10
N PRO A 12 12.58 16.24 -29.44
CA PRO A 12 12.44 14.81 -29.65
C PRO A 12 12.14 14.02 -28.38
N ASN A 13 12.27 14.63 -27.18
CA ASN A 13 11.91 14.02 -25.91
C ASN A 13 10.47 14.34 -25.48
N ALA A 14 9.76 15.22 -26.21
CA ALA A 14 8.38 15.55 -25.87
C ALA A 14 7.41 14.46 -26.35
N TYR A 15 6.33 14.25 -25.60
CA TYR A 15 5.27 13.30 -25.93
C TYR A 15 4.65 13.54 -27.32
N ASN A 16 4.48 14.81 -27.68
CA ASN A 16 3.88 15.25 -28.95
C ASN A 16 4.92 15.76 -29.96
N TYR A 17 6.13 15.18 -29.95
CA TYR A 17 7.16 15.50 -30.94
C TYR A 17 6.65 15.34 -32.38
N ASP A 18 6.78 16.38 -33.18
CA ASP A 18 6.46 16.35 -34.61
C ASP A 18 7.75 16.48 -35.45
N PRO A 19 8.25 15.38 -36.05
CA PRO A 19 9.48 15.41 -36.85
C PRO A 19 9.33 16.24 -38.13
N SER A 20 8.12 16.64 -38.53
CA SER A 20 7.85 17.49 -39.71
C SER A 20 7.80 18.98 -39.37
N ALA A 21 7.72 19.32 -38.08
CA ALA A 21 7.74 20.70 -37.61
C ALA A 21 9.11 21.36 -37.88
N CYS A 22 9.07 22.59 -38.41
CA CYS A 22 10.22 23.38 -38.77
C CYS A 22 10.58 24.42 -37.71
N TYR A 23 9.64 24.75 -36.85
CA TYR A 23 9.87 25.61 -35.69
C TYR A 23 8.94 25.22 -34.55
N ASN A 24 9.46 25.40 -33.34
CA ASN A 24 8.73 25.10 -32.10
C ASN A 24 7.71 26.21 -31.83
N ASP A 25 6.43 25.83 -31.71
CA ASP A 25 5.32 26.72 -31.41
C ASP A 25 5.01 26.80 -29.90
N GLY A 26 5.79 26.15 -29.07
CA GLY A 26 5.60 26.09 -27.60
C GLY A 26 4.60 25.02 -27.17
N SER A 27 4.14 24.16 -28.07
CA SER A 27 3.16 23.10 -27.74
C SER A 27 3.76 21.84 -27.13
N CYS A 28 5.08 21.78 -26.89
CA CYS A 28 5.73 20.60 -26.37
C CYS A 28 5.17 20.17 -25.00
N ILE A 29 4.80 18.89 -24.92
CA ILE A 29 4.28 18.27 -23.68
C ILE A 29 5.38 17.40 -23.09
N THR A 30 5.78 17.70 -21.85
CA THR A 30 6.71 16.85 -21.09
C THR A 30 6.05 15.51 -20.81
N PRO A 31 6.70 14.37 -21.14
CA PRO A 31 6.13 13.07 -20.83
C PRO A 31 6.03 12.86 -19.30
N ILE A 32 4.89 12.37 -18.86
CA ILE A 32 4.62 11.94 -17.50
C ILE A 32 4.40 10.43 -17.57
N PHE A 33 5.26 9.67 -16.91
CA PHE A 33 5.20 8.21 -16.86
C PHE A 33 4.35 7.77 -15.66
N GLY A 34 3.48 6.78 -15.87
CA GLY A 34 2.62 6.22 -14.83
C GLY A 34 1.62 5.23 -15.40
N CYS A 35 0.86 4.59 -14.52
CA CYS A 35 -0.19 3.66 -14.94
C CYS A 35 -1.37 4.39 -15.59
N MET A 36 -1.68 4.08 -16.85
CA MET A 36 -2.79 4.67 -17.61
C MET A 36 -4.07 3.80 -17.60
N ASN A 37 -4.09 2.68 -16.90
CA ASN A 37 -5.27 1.82 -16.83
C ASN A 37 -6.19 2.26 -15.69
N THR A 38 -7.40 2.69 -16.02
CA THR A 38 -8.41 3.17 -15.05
C THR A 38 -8.91 2.11 -14.08
N SER A 39 -8.67 0.82 -14.36
CA SER A 39 -9.01 -0.28 -13.46
C SER A 39 -7.87 -0.64 -12.51
N ALA A 40 -6.69 -0.04 -12.69
CA ALA A 40 -5.55 -0.24 -11.79
C ALA A 40 -5.71 0.62 -10.55
N MET A 41 -5.19 0.13 -9.44
CA MET A 41 -5.28 0.78 -8.13
C MET A 41 -4.38 2.02 -8.04
N ASN A 42 -3.31 2.06 -8.84
CA ASN A 42 -2.39 3.18 -8.96
C ASN A 42 -2.56 3.94 -10.30
N PHE A 43 -3.81 4.00 -10.82
CA PHE A 43 -4.10 4.80 -12.01
C PHE A 43 -3.69 6.27 -11.81
N ASP A 44 -2.86 6.76 -12.72
CA ASP A 44 -2.46 8.17 -12.76
C ASP A 44 -3.15 8.89 -13.93
N SER A 45 -4.14 9.71 -13.61
CA SER A 45 -4.88 10.49 -14.62
C SER A 45 -4.03 11.58 -15.31
N THR A 46 -2.84 11.88 -14.80
CA THR A 46 -1.90 12.85 -15.37
C THR A 46 -0.87 12.21 -16.28
N ALA A 47 -0.70 10.87 -16.21
CA ALA A 47 0.24 10.15 -17.06
C ALA A 47 -0.12 10.31 -18.53
N THR A 48 0.92 10.52 -19.34
CA THR A 48 0.83 10.61 -20.80
C THR A 48 1.48 9.41 -21.49
N ILE A 49 2.26 8.63 -20.76
CA ILE A 49 2.92 7.40 -21.22
C ILE A 49 2.73 6.33 -20.15
N ASP A 50 2.18 5.19 -20.56
CA ASP A 50 2.10 4.01 -19.68
C ASP A 50 3.50 3.41 -19.50
N ASP A 51 3.94 3.30 -18.26
CA ASP A 51 5.25 2.75 -17.88
C ASP A 51 5.19 1.27 -17.46
N GLY A 52 4.01 0.66 -17.55
CA GLY A 52 3.77 -0.73 -17.12
C GLY A 52 3.70 -0.91 -15.61
N SER A 53 3.62 0.17 -14.83
CA SER A 53 3.58 0.12 -13.36
C SER A 53 2.19 -0.21 -12.79
N CYS A 54 1.19 -0.51 -13.64
CA CYS A 54 -0.17 -0.77 -13.20
C CYS A 54 -0.24 -1.92 -12.18
N ILE A 55 -0.89 -1.63 -11.05
CA ILE A 55 -1.13 -2.59 -9.97
C ILE A 55 -2.63 -2.90 -9.93
N PHE A 56 -2.97 -4.18 -10.04
CA PHE A 56 -4.36 -4.64 -9.93
C PHE A 56 -4.53 -5.41 -8.62
N LEU A 57 -5.68 -5.22 -7.95
CA LEU A 57 -5.99 -5.93 -6.71
C LEU A 57 -5.87 -7.45 -6.89
N ALA A 58 -6.32 -7.98 -8.02
CA ALA A 58 -6.24 -9.41 -8.32
C ALA A 58 -4.80 -9.97 -8.35
N ASP A 59 -3.80 -9.11 -8.61
CA ASP A 59 -2.39 -9.51 -8.64
C ASP A 59 -1.73 -9.43 -7.26
N LYS A 60 -2.46 -8.93 -6.24
CA LYS A 60 -1.95 -8.66 -4.89
C LYS A 60 -2.77 -9.31 -3.77
N ILE A 61 -3.69 -10.22 -4.11
CA ILE A 61 -4.42 -11.04 -3.11
C ILE A 61 -3.51 -12.21 -2.68
N ASP A 62 -2.27 -11.93 -2.36
CA ASP A 62 -1.27 -12.90 -1.94
C ASP A 62 -1.20 -13.03 -0.41
N LEU A 63 -1.41 -11.93 0.30
CA LEU A 63 -1.36 -11.86 1.75
C LEU A 63 -2.68 -11.35 2.32
N PHE A 64 -3.08 -11.92 3.46
CA PHE A 64 -4.23 -11.45 4.23
C PHE A 64 -4.07 -11.80 5.71
N PHE A 65 -4.86 -11.19 6.58
CA PHE A 65 -4.93 -11.53 7.99
C PHE A 65 -5.67 -12.86 8.17
N SER A 66 -4.97 -13.87 8.65
CA SER A 66 -5.55 -15.20 8.92
C SER A 66 -6.04 -15.34 10.34
N GLU A 67 -5.44 -14.62 11.29
CA GLU A 67 -5.85 -14.67 12.68
C GLU A 67 -5.53 -13.34 13.39
N TYR A 68 -6.41 -12.96 14.32
CA TYR A 68 -6.17 -11.92 15.30
C TYR A 68 -6.40 -12.48 16.71
N GLY A 69 -5.36 -12.50 17.51
CA GLY A 69 -5.40 -12.96 18.90
C GLY A 69 -5.57 -11.82 19.89
N GLU A 70 -6.68 -11.81 20.61
CA GLU A 70 -6.99 -10.85 21.67
C GLU A 70 -7.04 -11.56 23.03
N GLY A 71 -5.89 -11.95 23.53
CA GLY A 71 -5.78 -12.59 24.83
C GLY A 71 -5.75 -11.60 26.00
N ASN A 72 -5.69 -12.14 27.21
CA ASN A 72 -5.62 -11.32 28.43
C ASN A 72 -4.36 -10.45 28.45
N SER A 73 -4.50 -9.18 28.88
CA SER A 73 -3.41 -8.21 28.99
C SER A 73 -2.74 -7.96 27.63
N ASN A 74 -1.44 -8.28 27.52
CA ASN A 74 -0.64 -8.07 26.33
C ASN A 74 -0.52 -9.32 25.42
N ASN A 75 -1.29 -10.37 25.68
CA ASN A 75 -1.27 -11.60 24.87
C ASN A 75 -2.05 -11.38 23.57
N LYS A 76 -1.49 -10.55 22.71
CA LYS A 76 -2.09 -10.11 21.46
C LYS A 76 -1.14 -10.36 20.30
N TYR A 77 -1.72 -10.73 19.14
CA TYR A 77 -0.97 -10.93 17.91
C TYR A 77 -1.86 -10.78 16.68
N ILE A 78 -1.24 -10.52 15.57
CA ILE A 78 -1.83 -10.55 14.24
C ILE A 78 -1.04 -11.56 13.42
N GLU A 79 -1.73 -12.47 12.77
CA GLU A 79 -1.15 -13.42 11.84
C GLU A 79 -1.47 -13.03 10.40
N ILE A 80 -0.45 -13.00 9.55
CA ILE A 80 -0.54 -12.71 8.12
C ILE A 80 -0.19 -13.98 7.37
N TYR A 81 -1.09 -14.48 6.54
CA TYR A 81 -0.90 -15.69 5.76
C TYR A 81 -0.55 -15.38 4.29
N ASN A 82 0.47 -16.09 3.80
CA ASN A 82 0.79 -16.13 2.38
C ASN A 82 0.08 -17.31 1.71
N SER A 83 -0.98 -17.02 0.97
CA SER A 83 -1.78 -18.05 0.27
C SER A 83 -1.16 -18.54 -1.03
N THR A 84 -0.03 -17.99 -1.44
CA THR A 84 0.60 -18.29 -2.71
C THR A 84 1.56 -19.49 -2.62
N SER A 85 1.90 -20.06 -3.76
CA SER A 85 2.91 -21.13 -3.88
C SER A 85 4.36 -20.59 -3.91
N ASN A 86 4.57 -19.29 -3.73
CA ASN A 86 5.89 -18.66 -3.77
C ASN A 86 6.15 -17.84 -2.49
N PRO A 87 7.40 -17.70 -2.07
CA PRO A 87 7.74 -16.78 -0.99
C PRO A 87 7.42 -15.33 -1.36
N VAL A 88 6.89 -14.56 -0.40
CA VAL A 88 6.59 -13.13 -0.55
C VAL A 88 7.52 -12.31 0.33
N ASN A 89 8.27 -11.39 -0.27
CA ASN A 89 9.10 -10.44 0.45
C ASN A 89 8.25 -9.25 0.93
N LEU A 90 8.36 -8.91 2.21
CA LEU A 90 7.53 -7.89 2.86
C LEU A 90 8.03 -6.45 2.71
N SER A 91 9.12 -6.20 1.99
CA SER A 91 9.72 -4.85 1.86
C SER A 91 8.82 -3.78 1.23
N SER A 92 7.77 -4.20 0.51
CA SER A 92 6.76 -3.31 -0.07
C SER A 92 5.42 -3.39 0.65
N TYR A 93 5.35 -4.07 1.78
CA TYR A 93 4.16 -4.19 2.61
C TYR A 93 4.38 -3.48 3.94
N ALA A 94 3.30 -3.08 4.59
CA ALA A 94 3.31 -2.53 5.94
C ALA A 94 2.01 -2.84 6.66
N LEU A 95 2.04 -2.70 7.99
CA LEU A 95 0.82 -2.57 8.78
C LEU A 95 0.52 -1.08 8.96
N THR A 96 -0.74 -0.70 8.79
CA THR A 96 -1.22 0.60 9.21
C THR A 96 -2.22 0.44 10.34
N ARG A 97 -2.33 1.45 11.18
CA ARG A 97 -3.19 1.39 12.36
C ARG A 97 -3.88 2.73 12.61
N VAL A 98 -5.11 2.66 13.08
CA VAL A 98 -5.81 3.74 13.79
C VAL A 98 -5.98 3.33 15.25
N SER A 99 -5.99 4.30 16.19
CA SER A 99 -6.17 4.06 17.62
C SER A 99 -7.53 4.58 18.03
N ASN A 100 -8.43 3.69 18.42
CA ASN A 100 -9.82 4.05 18.71
C ASN A 100 -10.47 4.83 17.53
N ALA A 101 -10.95 6.03 17.77
CA ALA A 101 -11.48 6.89 16.70
C ALA A 101 -10.33 7.53 15.89
N PRO A 102 -10.30 7.37 14.56
CA PRO A 102 -9.28 8.00 13.73
C PRO A 102 -9.43 9.52 13.74
N THR A 103 -8.31 10.24 13.73
CA THR A 103 -8.28 11.71 13.62
C THR A 103 -8.92 12.19 12.30
N THR A 104 -8.75 11.40 11.23
CA THR A 104 -9.39 11.64 9.95
C THR A 104 -9.98 10.32 9.47
N VAL A 105 -11.27 10.31 9.22
CA VAL A 105 -12.03 9.11 8.80
C VAL A 105 -11.38 8.44 7.58
N GLY A 106 -11.13 7.14 7.70
CA GLY A 106 -10.54 6.32 6.64
C GLY A 106 -9.04 6.47 6.44
N VAL A 107 -8.36 7.31 7.27
CA VAL A 107 -6.91 7.56 7.17
C VAL A 107 -6.20 6.93 8.34
N TYR A 108 -5.10 6.21 8.07
CA TYR A 108 -4.24 5.66 9.12
C TYR A 108 -3.56 6.77 9.94
N GLU A 109 -3.24 6.45 11.18
CA GLU A 109 -2.48 7.33 12.08
C GLU A 109 -1.03 6.85 12.25
N TYR A 110 -0.83 5.54 12.21
CA TYR A 110 0.47 4.89 12.41
C TYR A 110 0.79 3.98 11.23
N TRP A 111 2.05 4.02 10.82
CA TRP A 111 2.62 3.18 9.77
C TRP A 111 3.75 2.35 10.36
N VAL A 112 3.69 1.03 10.20
CA VAL A 112 4.62 0.06 10.77
C VAL A 112 5.21 -0.75 9.62
N ASP A 113 6.46 -0.44 9.27
CA ASP A 113 7.19 -1.21 8.27
C ASP A 113 7.61 -2.57 8.85
N PHE A 114 7.58 -3.60 8.01
CA PHE A 114 8.22 -4.87 8.32
C PHE A 114 9.74 -4.75 8.18
N ASP A 115 10.49 -5.67 8.80
CA ASP A 115 11.92 -5.74 8.59
C ASP A 115 12.25 -5.90 7.10
N SER A 116 13.28 -5.20 6.61
CA SER A 116 13.64 -5.15 5.19
C SER A 116 14.00 -6.50 4.58
N ALA A 117 14.34 -7.49 5.40
CA ALA A 117 14.63 -8.87 5.00
C ALA A 117 13.48 -9.85 5.28
N ALA A 118 12.34 -9.38 5.80
CA ALA A 118 11.21 -10.23 6.14
C ALA A 118 10.61 -10.88 4.88
N VAL A 119 10.37 -12.17 4.98
CA VAL A 119 9.81 -13.01 3.90
C VAL A 119 8.84 -13.99 4.53
N ILE A 120 7.64 -14.12 3.95
CA ILE A 120 6.72 -15.22 4.28
C ILE A 120 6.90 -16.32 3.24
N SER A 121 7.26 -17.54 3.68
CA SER A 121 7.38 -18.70 2.79
C SER A 121 6.04 -19.04 2.12
N ALA A 122 6.06 -19.84 1.08
CA ALA A 122 4.84 -20.30 0.41
C ALA A 122 3.93 -21.08 1.38
N ASN A 123 2.65 -20.69 1.47
CA ASN A 123 1.65 -21.31 2.36
C ASN A 123 2.05 -21.26 3.86
N ASP A 124 2.71 -20.20 4.28
CA ASP A 124 3.21 -20.00 5.62
C ASP A 124 2.67 -18.69 6.22
N VAL A 125 2.94 -18.41 7.48
CA VAL A 125 2.47 -17.25 8.22
C VAL A 125 3.61 -16.35 8.67
N TYR A 126 3.27 -15.09 8.99
CA TYR A 126 4.11 -14.12 9.67
C TYR A 126 3.35 -13.55 10.85
N ILE A 127 3.91 -13.71 12.04
CA ILE A 127 3.23 -13.34 13.28
C ILE A 127 3.84 -12.07 13.86
N VAL A 128 3.01 -11.04 14.00
CA VAL A 128 3.33 -9.80 14.72
C VAL A 128 2.70 -9.87 16.09
N ALA A 129 3.51 -10.00 17.16
CA ALA A 129 3.01 -10.11 18.53
C ALA A 129 3.25 -8.82 19.33
N HIS A 130 2.44 -8.59 20.37
CA HIS A 130 2.72 -7.53 21.33
C HIS A 130 4.05 -7.79 22.04
N SER A 131 4.93 -6.79 22.13
CA SER A 131 6.29 -6.94 22.68
C SER A 131 6.35 -7.39 24.15
N SER A 132 5.24 -7.31 24.87
CA SER A 132 5.10 -7.79 26.26
C SER A 132 4.13 -8.99 26.37
N ALA A 133 3.90 -9.73 25.28
CA ALA A 133 3.14 -10.97 25.31
C ALA A 133 3.88 -12.07 26.10
N ASP A 134 3.15 -13.12 26.47
CA ASP A 134 3.75 -14.28 27.12
C ASP A 134 4.82 -14.93 26.23
N SER A 135 5.80 -15.57 26.86
CA SER A 135 6.92 -16.19 26.16
C SER A 135 6.53 -17.25 25.14
N SER A 136 5.37 -17.89 25.30
CA SER A 136 4.84 -18.87 24.34
C SER A 136 4.38 -18.22 23.02
N ILE A 137 3.86 -17.00 23.07
CA ILE A 137 3.47 -16.20 21.90
C ILE A 137 4.72 -15.60 21.26
N LEU A 138 5.59 -14.99 22.08
CA LEU A 138 6.84 -14.39 21.59
C LEU A 138 7.76 -15.42 20.92
N ALA A 139 7.76 -16.67 21.36
CA ALA A 139 8.55 -17.73 20.75
C ALA A 139 8.09 -18.14 19.34
N GLN A 140 6.88 -17.73 18.94
CA GLN A 140 6.30 -18.00 17.63
C GLN A 140 6.22 -16.74 16.75
N SER A 141 6.54 -15.57 17.32
CA SER A 141 6.44 -14.31 16.58
C SER A 141 7.69 -14.04 15.75
N ASP A 142 7.46 -13.51 14.55
CA ASP A 142 8.51 -13.04 13.64
C ASP A 142 8.86 -11.58 13.90
N MET A 143 7.91 -10.80 14.38
CA MET A 143 8.07 -9.39 14.69
C MET A 143 7.32 -9.04 15.98
N THR A 144 7.79 -8.02 16.69
CA THR A 144 7.07 -7.47 17.85
C THR A 144 6.66 -6.02 17.62
N TYR A 145 5.46 -5.67 18.09
CA TYR A 145 4.95 -4.30 18.06
C TYR A 145 4.22 -3.96 19.36
N SER A 146 4.66 -2.90 20.04
CA SER A 146 4.18 -2.56 21.39
C SER A 146 2.80 -1.91 21.46
N SER A 147 2.20 -1.61 20.31
CA SER A 147 0.90 -0.93 20.23
C SER A 147 -0.19 -1.80 19.59
N LEU A 148 -0.11 -3.12 19.80
CA LEU A 148 -1.27 -3.99 19.67
C LEU A 148 -2.09 -3.82 20.94
N SER A 149 -3.05 -2.90 20.95
CA SER A 149 -3.84 -2.55 22.12
C SER A 149 -5.15 -3.33 22.21
N ASN A 150 -6.07 -2.91 23.05
CA ASN A 150 -7.38 -3.52 23.24
C ASN A 150 -8.20 -3.48 21.93
N GLY A 151 -8.98 -4.50 21.65
CA GLY A 151 -9.69 -4.80 20.39
C GLY A 151 -10.65 -3.76 19.83
N ASP A 152 -10.35 -2.48 19.99
CA ASP A 152 -11.04 -1.32 19.43
C ASP A 152 -10.17 -0.53 18.42
N ASP A 153 -8.90 -0.92 18.23
CA ASP A 153 -8.03 -0.36 17.20
C ASP A 153 -8.31 -0.98 15.82
N GLY A 154 -8.18 -0.19 14.76
CA GLY A 154 -8.20 -0.71 13.39
C GLY A 154 -6.78 -0.99 12.88
N PHE A 155 -6.61 -2.13 12.19
CA PHE A 155 -5.37 -2.49 11.49
C PHE A 155 -5.66 -2.77 10.02
N ALA A 156 -4.75 -2.35 9.14
CA ALA A 156 -4.79 -2.76 7.74
C ALA A 156 -3.43 -3.28 7.29
N LEU A 157 -3.45 -4.33 6.50
CA LEU A 157 -2.32 -4.79 5.72
C LEU A 157 -2.32 -4.00 4.41
N VAL A 158 -1.23 -3.34 4.12
CA VAL A 158 -1.11 -2.47 2.94
C VAL A 158 0.07 -2.87 2.06
N TYR A 159 -0.05 -2.58 0.77
CA TYR A 159 1.02 -2.67 -0.22
C TYR A 159 1.31 -1.28 -0.79
N GLY A 160 2.58 -0.91 -0.89
CA GLY A 160 3.04 0.38 -1.41
C GLY A 160 4.01 1.08 -0.49
N GLY A 161 4.41 2.29 -0.87
CA GLY A 161 5.31 3.12 -0.08
C GLY A 161 4.58 3.91 1.00
N LYS A 162 5.31 4.24 2.08
CA LYS A 162 4.80 5.15 3.11
C LYS A 162 4.66 6.57 2.54
N PRO A 163 3.47 7.16 2.51
CA PRO A 163 3.27 8.55 2.12
C PRO A 163 4.04 9.53 3.01
N SER A 164 4.34 10.72 2.50
CA SER A 164 5.01 11.79 3.27
C SER A 164 4.17 12.31 4.43
N SER A 165 2.85 12.15 4.35
CA SER A 165 1.87 12.42 5.42
C SER A 165 0.74 11.40 5.34
N PRO A 166 0.00 11.15 6.43
CA PRO A 166 -1.16 10.27 6.40
C PRO A 166 -2.20 10.75 5.38
N VAL A 167 -2.58 9.85 4.45
CA VAL A 167 -3.54 10.10 3.38
C VAL A 167 -4.46 8.89 3.20
N LEU A 168 -5.60 9.09 2.52
CA LEU A 168 -6.47 7.98 2.11
C LEU A 168 -5.72 7.02 1.17
N PRO A 169 -6.09 5.72 1.16
CA PRO A 169 -5.56 4.77 0.19
C PRO A 169 -5.76 5.27 -1.24
N GLY A 170 -4.79 5.01 -2.09
CA GLY A 170 -4.82 5.47 -3.47
C GLY A 170 -3.54 5.13 -4.23
N ASN A 171 -2.94 6.12 -4.89
CA ASN A 171 -1.78 5.90 -5.75
C ASN A 171 -0.49 5.53 -5.00
N GLU A 172 -0.35 5.93 -3.74
CA GLU A 172 0.89 5.70 -2.97
C GLU A 172 0.88 4.35 -2.26
N TYR A 173 -0.29 3.93 -1.76
CA TYR A 173 -0.48 2.62 -1.13
C TYR A 173 -1.92 2.13 -1.30
N ILE A 174 -2.11 0.83 -1.17
CA ILE A 174 -3.42 0.17 -1.25
C ILE A 174 -3.64 -0.70 -0.03
N ILE A 175 -4.89 -0.81 0.41
CA ILE A 175 -5.29 -1.76 1.45
C ILE A 175 -5.54 -3.12 0.78
N LEU A 176 -4.90 -4.16 1.31
CA LEU A 176 -5.10 -5.56 0.90
C LEU A 176 -6.14 -6.23 1.77
N ASP A 177 -6.05 -6.00 3.08
CA ASP A 177 -6.95 -6.55 4.08
C ASP A 177 -6.98 -5.64 5.32
N PHE A 178 -8.03 -5.73 6.14
CA PHE A 178 -8.16 -4.92 7.35
C PHE A 178 -8.92 -5.65 8.46
N LEU A 179 -8.60 -5.25 9.69
CA LEU A 179 -9.25 -5.65 10.92
C LEU A 179 -9.78 -4.41 11.63
N GLY A 180 -10.96 -4.48 12.20
CA GLY A 180 -11.55 -3.37 12.95
C GLY A 180 -12.12 -2.26 12.07
N ASP A 181 -12.17 -1.04 12.60
CA ASP A 181 -12.79 0.09 11.92
C ASP A 181 -11.82 1.27 11.77
N PHE A 182 -11.66 1.75 10.54
CA PHE A 182 -10.91 2.96 10.21
C PHE A 182 -11.79 4.21 10.15
N ASN A 183 -13.11 4.08 10.38
CA ASN A 183 -14.07 5.15 10.20
C ASN A 183 -14.63 5.69 11.51
N GLY A 184 -14.48 4.95 12.61
CA GLY A 184 -15.05 5.33 13.89
C GLY A 184 -14.42 4.60 15.07
N ASP A 185 -14.96 4.87 16.25
CA ASP A 185 -14.61 4.20 17.50
C ASP A 185 -15.72 3.20 17.84
N PRO A 186 -15.43 1.89 17.82
CA PRO A 186 -16.41 0.86 18.20
C PRO A 186 -16.68 0.83 19.72
N GLY A 187 -15.95 1.60 20.51
CA GLY A 187 -16.11 1.74 21.96
C GLY A 187 -15.29 0.73 22.74
N SER A 188 -15.73 -0.50 22.92
CA SER A 188 -15.06 -1.50 23.76
C SER A 188 -14.53 -2.72 23.00
N GLY A 189 -14.62 -2.73 21.72
CA GLY A 189 -14.20 -3.81 20.82
C GLY A 189 -15.10 -3.96 19.61
N TRP A 190 -14.65 -4.68 18.60
CA TRP A 190 -15.47 -4.96 17.43
C TRP A 190 -16.39 -6.14 17.70
N ASP A 191 -17.62 -6.05 17.18
CA ASP A 191 -18.49 -7.22 17.08
C ASP A 191 -17.99 -8.08 15.90
N VAL A 192 -17.49 -9.25 16.20
CA VAL A 192 -17.20 -10.27 15.18
C VAL A 192 -18.52 -10.93 14.84
N ALA A 193 -19.03 -10.68 13.63
CA ALA A 193 -20.27 -11.28 13.14
C ALA A 193 -20.11 -12.74 12.75
#